data_4a5ada647fbce80275ba7ee3867e98d2
#
_entry.id   4a5ada647fbce80275ba7ee3867e98d2
#
_cell.length_a   1.000
_cell.length_b   1.000
_cell.length_c   1.000
_cell.angle_alpha   90.00
_cell.angle_beta   90.00
_cell.angle_gamma   90.00
#
_symmetry.space_group_name_H-M   'P 1'
#
loop_
_entity.id
_entity.type
_entity.pdbx_description
1 polymer ?
#
loop_
_entity_poly.entity_id
_entity_poly.type
_entity_poly.pdbx_seq_one_letter_code
_entity_poly.pdbx_strand_id
1 'polypeptide(L)'
;MLEALVDRQQPPQPVGESVRLLYASQIGTAPPRFAIVSNRPEAIPESYTRYLLNGFRAAWRFAGSPVNIKFRRKREQAAHR
;
A
#
# COMPACT_ATOMS: atom_id res chain seq x y z
N MET A 1 -8.33 2.37 7.24
CA MET A 1 -8.64 1.77 5.92
C MET A 1 -7.61 0.72 5.51
N LEU A 2 -6.35 1.11 5.44
CA LEU A 2 -5.33 0.15 5.07
C LEU A 2 -5.27 -1.02 6.04
N GLU A 3 -5.38 -0.74 7.32
CA GLU A 3 -5.32 -1.77 8.34
C GLU A 3 -6.41 -2.81 8.16
N ALA A 4 -7.61 -2.38 7.80
CA ALA A 4 -8.70 -3.33 7.60
C ALA A 4 -8.43 -4.24 6.42
N LEU A 5 -7.85 -3.70 5.35
CA LEU A 5 -7.53 -4.51 4.18
C LEU A 5 -6.42 -5.51 4.50
N VAL A 6 -5.41 -5.07 5.25
CA VAL A 6 -4.32 -5.97 5.63
C VAL A 6 -4.82 -7.06 6.57
N ASP A 7 -5.70 -6.71 7.51
CA ASP A 7 -6.25 -7.70 8.42
C ASP A 7 -7.06 -8.76 7.68
N ARG A 8 -7.78 -8.34 6.65
CA ARG A 8 -8.60 -9.27 5.88
C ARG A 8 -7.74 -10.20 5.04
N GLN A 9 -6.67 -9.69 4.45
CA GLN A 9 -5.78 -10.49 3.64
C GLN A 9 -4.38 -9.94 3.80
N GLN A 10 -3.53 -10.70 4.50
CA GLN A 10 -2.18 -10.29 4.78
C GLN A 10 -1.30 -10.38 3.53
N PRO A 11 -0.29 -9.51 3.40
CA PRO A 11 0.63 -9.65 2.28
C PRO A 11 1.40 -10.96 2.39
N PRO A 12 1.78 -11.55 1.25
CA PRO A 12 2.59 -12.76 1.28
C PRO A 12 3.89 -12.53 2.02
N GLN A 13 4.33 -13.56 2.75
CA GLN A 13 5.54 -13.49 3.56
C GLN A 13 6.59 -14.43 2.96
N PRO A 14 7.57 -13.91 2.24
CA PRO A 14 8.64 -14.78 1.74
C PRO A 14 9.35 -15.46 2.90
N VAL A 15 9.92 -16.62 2.61
CA VAL A 15 10.62 -17.38 3.64
C VAL A 15 11.76 -16.54 4.18
N GLY A 16 11.81 -16.44 5.50
CA GLY A 16 12.88 -15.70 6.16
C GLY A 16 12.73 -14.20 6.16
N GLU A 17 11.58 -13.70 5.68
CA GLU A 17 11.36 -12.26 5.61
C GLU A 17 10.01 -11.91 6.20
N SER A 18 9.93 -10.68 6.68
CA SER A 18 8.69 -10.14 7.22
C SER A 18 8.32 -8.92 6.40
N VAL A 19 7.22 -9.02 5.66
CA VAL A 19 6.73 -7.93 4.82
C VAL A 19 5.61 -7.23 5.55
N ARG A 20 5.73 -5.93 5.74
CA ARG A 20 4.75 -5.13 6.47
C ARG A 20 4.39 -3.89 5.71
N LEU A 21 3.10 -3.56 5.74
CA LEU A 21 2.61 -2.29 5.24
C LEU A 21 2.40 -1.38 6.45
N LEU A 22 3.14 -0.28 6.49
CA LEU A 22 3.21 0.54 7.70
C LEU A 22 2.12 1.59 7.74
N TYR A 23 1.96 2.34 6.65
CA TYR A 23 0.88 3.32 6.57
C TYR A 23 0.70 3.76 5.13
N ALA A 24 -0.41 4.44 4.88
CA ALA A 24 -0.73 4.96 3.56
C ALA A 24 -1.10 6.43 3.69
N SER A 25 -0.78 7.21 2.67
CA SER A 25 -1.20 8.60 2.61
C SER A 25 -1.59 8.94 1.20
N GLN A 26 -2.54 9.85 1.06
CA GLN A 26 -2.97 10.32 -0.24
C GLN A 26 -2.02 11.42 -0.70
N ILE A 27 -1.44 11.22 -1.88
CA ILE A 27 -0.45 12.16 -2.41
C ILE A 27 -0.94 12.90 -3.64
N GLY A 28 -2.15 12.65 -4.07
CA GLY A 28 -2.74 13.36 -5.20
C GLY A 28 -4.22 13.11 -5.24
N THR A 29 -4.96 14.02 -5.88
CA THR A 29 -6.40 13.96 -5.89
C THR A 29 -7.02 13.82 -7.27
N ALA A 30 -6.29 14.13 -8.34
CA ALA A 30 -6.87 14.11 -9.67
C ALA A 30 -5.85 13.55 -10.67
N PRO A 31 -5.76 12.24 -10.80
CA PRO A 31 -6.56 11.20 -10.16
C PRO A 31 -6.08 10.92 -8.74
N PRO A 32 -6.89 10.24 -7.93
CA PRO A 32 -6.46 9.87 -6.59
C PRO A 32 -5.20 9.00 -6.64
N ARG A 33 -4.22 9.39 -5.85
CA ARG A 33 -2.97 8.64 -5.78
C ARG A 33 -2.58 8.47 -4.33
N PHE A 34 -2.10 7.28 -4.00
CA PHE A 34 -1.74 6.94 -2.64
C PHE A 34 -0.32 6.38 -2.60
N ALA A 35 0.40 6.73 -1.56
CA ALA A 35 1.69 6.14 -1.28
C ALA A 35 1.55 5.23 -0.07
N ILE A 36 2.03 4.00 -0.20
CA ILE A 36 2.01 3.05 0.90
C ILE A 36 3.45 2.76 1.26
N VAL A 37 3.79 3.00 2.52
CA VAL A 37 5.15 2.77 3.01
C VAL A 37 5.23 1.35 3.53
N SER A 38 6.27 0.64 3.08
CA SER A 38 6.52 -0.73 3.46
C SER A 38 7.99 -0.89 3.80
N ASN A 39 8.28 -1.87 4.64
CA ASN A 39 9.68 -2.20 4.91
C ASN A 39 10.33 -2.95 3.76
N ARG A 40 9.53 -3.59 2.90
CA ARG A 40 10.06 -4.34 1.75
C ARG A 40 9.13 -4.21 0.55
N PRO A 41 9.07 -3.02 -0.06
CA PRO A 41 8.14 -2.83 -1.19
C PRO A 41 8.43 -3.74 -2.37
N GLU A 42 9.68 -4.15 -2.55
CA GLU A 42 10.04 -5.01 -3.67
C GLU A 42 9.48 -6.43 -3.53
N ALA A 43 9.05 -6.81 -2.33
CA ALA A 43 8.51 -8.13 -2.08
C ALA A 43 6.99 -8.21 -2.22
N ILE A 44 6.34 -7.10 -2.56
CA ILE A 44 4.89 -7.06 -2.67
C ILE A 44 4.50 -7.42 -4.09
N PRO A 45 3.78 -8.53 -4.30
CA PRO A 45 3.42 -8.94 -5.65
C PRO A 45 2.32 -8.07 -6.23
N GLU A 46 2.23 -8.06 -7.54
CA GLU A 46 1.24 -7.27 -8.25
C GLU A 46 -0.18 -7.67 -7.87
N SER A 47 -0.40 -8.95 -7.60
CA SER A 47 -1.72 -9.41 -7.21
C SER A 47 -2.18 -8.77 -5.91
N TYR A 48 -1.27 -8.58 -4.97
CA TYR A 48 -1.62 -7.93 -3.72
C TYR A 48 -1.89 -6.44 -3.93
N THR A 49 -1.12 -5.80 -4.81
CA THR A 49 -1.37 -4.42 -5.18
C THR A 49 -2.77 -4.25 -5.75
N ARG A 50 -3.18 -5.20 -6.60
CA ARG A 50 -4.51 -5.15 -7.20
C ARG A 50 -5.58 -5.32 -6.13
N TYR A 51 -5.34 -6.19 -5.16
CA TYR A 51 -6.26 -6.36 -4.04
C TYR A 51 -6.45 -5.05 -3.29
N LEU A 52 -5.36 -4.34 -3.01
CA LEU A 52 -5.43 -3.07 -2.31
C LEU A 52 -6.15 -2.02 -3.15
N LEU A 53 -5.85 -1.97 -4.46
CA LEU A 53 -6.53 -1.04 -5.34
C LEU A 53 -8.04 -1.24 -5.32
N ASN A 54 -8.47 -2.48 -5.41
CA ASN A 54 -9.90 -2.77 -5.39
C ASN A 54 -10.53 -2.38 -4.07
N GLY A 55 -9.81 -2.61 -2.96
CA GLY A 55 -10.30 -2.23 -1.66
C GLY A 55 -10.43 -0.72 -1.51
N PHE A 56 -9.43 0.01 -1.99
CA PHE A 56 -9.46 1.47 -1.93
C PHE A 56 -10.61 2.03 -2.77
N ARG A 57 -10.81 1.48 -3.97
CA ARG A 57 -11.89 1.92 -4.82
C ARG A 57 -13.25 1.71 -4.17
N ALA A 58 -13.44 0.53 -3.57
CA ALA A 58 -14.69 0.22 -2.91
C ALA A 58 -14.94 1.14 -1.73
N ALA A 59 -13.91 1.41 -0.95
CA ALA A 59 -14.05 2.19 0.27
C ALA A 59 -14.39 3.65 -0.02
N TRP A 60 -13.79 4.21 -1.07
CA TRP A 60 -14.00 5.63 -1.37
C TRP A 60 -14.85 5.85 -2.60
N ARG A 61 -15.42 4.78 -3.16
CA ARG A 61 -16.37 4.87 -4.26
C ARG A 61 -15.81 5.62 -5.46
N PHE A 62 -14.59 5.28 -5.81
CA PHE A 62 -13.95 5.84 -7.00
C PHE A 62 -14.36 5.09 -8.26
N ALA A 63 -15.62 4.69 -8.34
CA ALA A 63 -16.09 3.93 -9.48
C ALA A 63 -15.82 4.69 -10.77
N GLY A 64 -15.22 4.02 -11.73
CA GLY A 64 -14.93 4.63 -13.00
C GLY A 64 -13.73 5.56 -13.02
N SER A 65 -13.11 5.81 -11.88
CA SER A 65 -11.93 6.68 -11.81
C SER A 65 -10.68 5.85 -11.58
N PRO A 66 -9.58 6.20 -12.23
CA PRO A 66 -8.33 5.52 -11.95
C PRO A 66 -7.85 5.86 -10.53
N VAL A 67 -7.32 4.86 -9.86
CA VAL A 67 -6.70 5.02 -8.56
C VAL A 67 -5.31 4.42 -8.66
N ASN A 68 -4.31 5.18 -8.24
CA ASN A 68 -2.92 4.72 -8.33
C ASN A 68 -2.36 4.50 -6.95
N ILE A 69 -1.61 3.41 -6.81
CA ILE A 69 -0.91 3.12 -5.57
C ILE A 69 0.56 3.00 -5.89
N LYS A 70 1.37 3.65 -5.08
CA LYS A 70 2.82 3.60 -5.19
C LYS A 70 3.37 3.12 -3.87
N PHE A 71 4.29 2.15 -3.92
CA PHE A 71 4.93 1.67 -2.71
C PHE A 71 6.26 2.36 -2.51
N ARG A 72 6.54 2.72 -1.27
CA ARG A 72 7.79 3.36 -0.90
C ARG A 72 8.43 2.60 0.25
N ARG A 73 9.75 2.56 0.25
CA ARG A 73 10.49 1.93 1.34
C ARG A 73 10.53 2.88 2.53
N LYS A 74 10.39 2.31 3.71
CA LYS A 74 10.54 3.08 4.92
C LYS A 74 11.95 3.65 4.99
N ARG A 75 12.06 4.95 5.30
CA ARG A 75 13.36 5.57 5.45
C ARG A 75 13.98 5.20 6.77
N GLU A 76 15.28 4.99 6.71
CA GLU A 76 16.06 4.88 7.93
C GLU A 76 16.09 6.26 8.54
N GLN A 77 16.02 6.40 9.68
CA GLN A 77 15.95 7.69 10.24
C GLN A 77 17.09 8.31 10.61
N ALA A 78 17.31 8.24 10.26
CA ALA A 78 17.92 8.48 10.75
C ALA A 78 18.44 9.55 10.66
N ALA A 79 18.42 9.45 10.51
CA ALA A 79 18.49 10.03 10.41
C ALA A 79 18.51 11.11 10.53
N HIS A 80 18.39 11.23 10.63
CA HIS A 80 18.31 11.99 10.57
C HIS A 80 18.43 12.81 10.91
N ARG A 81 18.51 13.06 11.12
CA ARG A 81 18.48 13.85 11.33
C ARG A 81 18.66 14.24 11.74
#